data_547d81bfccf7074035aaf5fe6916bbb1
#
_entry.id   547d81bfccf7074035aaf5fe6916bbb1
#
_cell.length_a   1.000
_cell.length_b   1.000
_cell.length_c   1.000
_cell.angle_alpha   90.00
_cell.angle_beta   90.00
_cell.angle_gamma   90.00
#
_symmetry.space_group_name_H-M   'P 1'
#
loop_
_entity.id
_entity.type
_entity.pdbx_description
1 polymer ?
#
loop_
_entity_poly.entity_id
_entity_poly.type
_entity_poly.pdbx_seq_one_letter_code
_entity_poly.pdbx_strand_id
1 'polypeptide(L)'
;MENEKKTDSREWELDAETEYRFELDPGTSLAIKLVQGQAEVFGTELAEGKQYLFGSECKASVFTWQGCVLEISHPSTEYVSEETPMATYANLHIAFEQMRVRALNAVHGSPNSDDDSDANAEPPRVLVLGPENSGKTTVCKILTNYAVRAGQDWSPLLVNVDTSEGGWSCPGAISAAPVHSPLPTCSPANPLGSAATSAPTALSSNALLPLVYWYGHTETKRNPLLLDRLIRNLGDNVREKYDADPEGRASGIIVDTPSSFASSSSSSSSSDHRHTLIKSCVDAFGINVILVVGHEKLNVEMQRTYGSRLSVVKIPKSGGVVELDHSYRERVHNYQLRTYMYGQVIEAPPGISSATLGGETMTDLVLSPSSVVIGFDDLTIYRIGEESMAPSSALPIGGTRILSEMQPVLIDPAQSGSGLLNAVLALLAPLNPNDSERYDEEILDLNVTGFLIITSLDIQSRKMTILAPNQGSFAGRTAVVGSFEWQDQ
;
A
#
# COMPACT_ATOMS: atom_id res chain seq x y z
N MET A 1 43.73 23.75 -8.04
CA MET A 1 43.50 23.43 -6.61
C MET A 1 42.00 23.52 -6.43
N GLU A 2 41.30 22.40 -6.72
CA GLU A 2 39.90 22.26 -6.43
C GLU A 2 39.75 22.16 -4.90
N ASN A 3 39.01 23.11 -4.33
CA ASN A 3 38.54 22.99 -2.96
C ASN A 3 37.60 21.78 -2.93
N GLU A 4 38.08 20.61 -2.51
CA GLU A 4 37.25 19.57 -1.98
C GLU A 4 36.46 20.19 -0.83
N LYS A 5 35.19 20.52 -1.09
CA LYS A 5 34.22 20.76 -0.03
C LYS A 5 34.17 19.47 0.76
N LYS A 6 34.79 19.46 1.95
CA LYS A 6 34.67 18.41 2.92
C LYS A 6 33.16 18.11 3.08
N THR A 7 32.74 16.95 2.68
CA THR A 7 31.43 16.38 3.04
C THR A 7 31.40 16.30 4.55
N ASP A 8 30.43 16.94 5.16
CA ASP A 8 30.20 16.86 6.60
C ASP A 8 29.47 15.53 6.89
N SER A 9 30.11 14.41 6.54
CA SER A 9 29.63 13.07 6.82
C SER A 9 30.13 12.62 8.17
N ARG A 10 29.28 11.93 8.90
CA ARG A 10 29.57 11.34 10.21
C ARG A 10 29.57 9.82 10.13
N GLU A 11 30.54 9.18 10.74
CA GLU A 11 30.57 7.75 10.89
C GLU A 11 29.86 7.35 12.19
N TRP A 12 29.03 6.32 12.10
CA TRP A 12 28.38 5.63 13.21
C TRP A 12 28.82 4.18 13.24
N GLU A 13 29.35 3.77 14.38
CA GLU A 13 29.59 2.37 14.69
C GLU A 13 28.41 1.84 15.48
N LEU A 14 27.73 0.84 14.95
CA LEU A 14 26.56 0.20 15.54
C LEU A 14 26.96 -1.16 16.11
N ASP A 15 26.60 -1.39 17.35
CA ASP A 15 26.71 -2.70 17.99
C ASP A 15 25.70 -3.69 17.38
N ALA A 16 25.92 -5.00 17.65
CA ALA A 16 24.98 -6.05 17.24
C ALA A 16 23.59 -5.81 17.85
N GLU A 17 22.56 -6.15 17.08
CA GLU A 17 21.14 -6.05 17.45
C GLU A 17 20.68 -4.63 17.83
N THR A 18 21.25 -3.59 17.18
CA THR A 18 20.86 -2.19 17.37
C THR A 18 20.27 -1.58 16.13
N GLU A 19 19.55 -0.47 16.31
CA GLU A 19 18.94 0.32 15.25
C GLU A 19 19.48 1.75 15.26
N TYR A 20 19.96 2.25 14.13
CA TYR A 20 20.10 3.67 13.85
C TYR A 20 18.78 4.19 13.31
N ARG A 21 18.15 5.11 14.02
CA ARG A 21 16.85 5.71 13.67
C ARG A 21 17.01 7.16 13.25
N PHE A 22 16.30 7.55 12.20
CA PHE A 22 16.34 8.91 11.70
C PHE A 22 14.97 9.39 11.21
N GLU A 23 14.81 10.73 11.27
CA GLU A 23 13.66 11.43 10.74
C GLU A 23 14.14 12.61 9.89
N LEU A 24 13.49 12.81 8.75
CA LEU A 24 13.79 13.92 7.83
C LEU A 24 12.66 14.95 7.86
N ASP A 25 13.06 16.22 7.89
CA ASP A 25 12.15 17.36 7.72
C ASP A 25 11.76 17.53 6.24
N PRO A 26 10.64 18.26 5.96
CA PRO A 26 10.25 18.60 4.61
C PRO A 26 11.39 19.25 3.82
N GLY A 27 11.62 18.78 2.58
CA GLY A 27 12.64 19.33 1.69
C GLY A 27 14.08 18.95 2.05
N THR A 28 14.30 18.09 3.04
CA THR A 28 15.62 17.57 3.37
C THR A 28 15.84 16.17 2.80
N SER A 29 17.11 15.83 2.57
CA SER A 29 17.53 14.51 2.13
C SER A 29 18.73 14.02 2.92
N LEU A 30 18.88 12.69 2.98
CA LEU A 30 19.91 11.99 3.73
C LEU A 30 20.57 10.96 2.81
N ALA A 31 21.90 10.87 2.85
CA ALA A 31 22.62 9.77 2.24
C ALA A 31 23.23 8.88 3.32
N ILE A 32 23.00 7.57 3.20
CA ILE A 32 23.57 6.55 4.06
C ILE A 32 24.39 5.59 3.21
N LYS A 33 25.61 5.29 3.66
CA LYS A 33 26.49 4.31 3.05
C LYS A 33 26.92 3.30 4.10
N LEU A 34 26.75 2.02 3.80
CA LEU A 34 27.32 0.94 4.59
C LEU A 34 28.80 0.85 4.27
N VAL A 35 29.65 1.16 5.23
CA VAL A 35 31.13 1.13 5.07
C VAL A 35 31.65 -0.27 5.31
N GLN A 36 31.15 -0.93 6.37
CA GLN A 36 31.57 -2.28 6.75
C GLN A 36 30.49 -2.99 7.56
N GLY A 37 30.40 -4.30 7.43
CA GLY A 37 29.47 -5.14 8.17
C GLY A 37 28.18 -5.42 7.42
N GLN A 38 27.12 -5.74 8.14
CA GLN A 38 25.81 -6.07 7.58
C GLN A 38 24.74 -5.19 8.19
N ALA A 39 23.93 -4.58 7.35
CA ALA A 39 22.82 -3.75 7.78
C ALA A 39 21.63 -3.88 6.84
N GLU A 40 20.44 -3.61 7.36
CA GLU A 40 19.20 -3.67 6.59
C GLU A 40 18.25 -2.52 6.95
N VAL A 41 17.41 -2.14 5.98
CA VAL A 41 16.31 -1.20 6.17
C VAL A 41 15.01 -1.95 5.93
N PHE A 42 14.21 -2.11 6.97
CA PHE A 42 12.93 -2.85 6.91
C PHE A 42 13.02 -4.22 6.21
N GLY A 43 14.06 -5.00 6.52
CA GLY A 43 14.29 -6.32 5.96
C GLY A 43 14.98 -6.32 4.58
N THR A 44 15.35 -5.18 4.01
CA THR A 44 16.16 -5.10 2.77
C THR A 44 17.61 -4.83 3.11
N GLU A 45 18.53 -5.70 2.68
CA GLU A 45 19.97 -5.55 2.93
C GLU A 45 20.58 -4.36 2.20
N LEU A 46 21.47 -3.67 2.87
CA LEU A 46 22.34 -2.67 2.30
C LEU A 46 23.63 -3.31 1.79
N ALA A 47 24.06 -2.96 0.58
CA ALA A 47 25.33 -3.41 0.03
C ALA A 47 26.48 -2.53 0.54
N GLU A 48 27.61 -3.15 0.93
CA GLU A 48 28.83 -2.43 1.31
C GLU A 48 29.33 -1.50 0.19
N GLY A 49 29.74 -0.31 0.56
CA GLY A 49 30.29 0.70 -0.35
C GLY A 49 29.24 1.41 -1.18
N LYS A 50 27.98 0.95 -1.19
CA LYS A 50 26.88 1.59 -1.92
C LYS A 50 26.24 2.67 -1.07
N GLN A 51 25.88 3.77 -1.72
CA GLN A 51 25.22 4.90 -1.10
C GLN A 51 23.72 4.89 -1.42
N TYR A 52 22.89 5.12 -0.40
CA TYR A 52 21.43 5.13 -0.47
C TYR A 52 20.92 6.52 -0.10
N LEU A 53 19.97 7.04 -0.89
CA LEU A 53 19.31 8.32 -0.63
C LEU A 53 17.94 8.12 0.02
N PHE A 54 17.66 8.98 0.99
CA PHE A 54 16.37 9.08 1.66
C PHE A 54 15.88 10.53 1.60
N GLY A 55 14.60 10.73 1.40
CA GLY A 55 14.00 12.08 1.28
C GLY A 55 12.50 12.05 1.54
N SER A 56 11.80 13.10 1.14
CA SER A 56 10.33 13.20 1.24
C SER A 56 9.79 12.93 2.66
N GLU A 57 10.39 13.57 3.67
CA GLU A 57 10.00 13.38 5.09
C GLU A 57 10.08 11.92 5.57
N CYS A 58 11.00 11.15 5.01
CA CYS A 58 11.21 9.75 5.37
C CYS A 58 11.53 9.61 6.87
N LYS A 59 10.93 8.62 7.49
CA LYS A 59 11.19 8.18 8.86
C LYS A 59 11.51 6.70 8.82
N ALA A 60 12.76 6.33 9.13
CA ALA A 60 13.20 4.96 8.98
C ALA A 60 14.28 4.59 10.00
N SER A 61 14.62 3.30 10.01
CA SER A 61 15.71 2.76 10.78
C SER A 61 16.60 1.86 9.94
N VAL A 62 17.90 1.92 10.20
CA VAL A 62 18.88 0.94 9.74
C VAL A 62 19.17 0.00 10.90
N PHE A 63 18.93 -1.28 10.71
CA PHE A 63 19.14 -2.33 11.73
C PHE A 63 20.33 -3.19 11.35
N THR A 64 21.07 -3.69 12.36
CA THR A 64 22.16 -4.64 12.17
C THR A 64 22.06 -5.81 13.14
N TRP A 65 22.28 -7.03 12.62
CA TRP A 65 22.34 -8.24 13.43
C TRP A 65 23.71 -8.48 14.09
N GLN A 66 24.78 -8.07 13.43
CA GLN A 66 26.16 -8.41 13.83
C GLN A 66 27.02 -7.19 14.15
N GLY A 67 26.49 -6.00 13.94
CA GLY A 67 27.22 -4.75 13.99
C GLY A 67 27.65 -4.27 12.62
N CYS A 68 27.77 -2.95 12.47
CA CYS A 68 28.21 -2.33 11.20
C CYS A 68 28.74 -0.92 11.42
N VAL A 69 29.41 -0.40 10.38
CA VAL A 69 29.83 1.00 10.29
C VAL A 69 29.06 1.68 9.17
N LEU A 70 28.38 2.77 9.50
CA LEU A 70 27.62 3.59 8.57
C LEU A 70 28.29 4.96 8.41
N GLU A 71 28.40 5.44 7.18
CA GLU A 71 28.72 6.83 6.86
C GLU A 71 27.43 7.57 6.50
N ILE A 72 27.12 8.64 7.23
CA ILE A 72 25.83 9.34 7.14
C ILE A 72 26.06 10.84 6.94
N SER A 73 25.30 11.42 6.00
CA SER A 73 25.28 12.85 5.75
C SER A 73 24.02 13.48 6.35
N HIS A 74 24.16 14.50 7.20
CA HIS A 74 23.10 15.42 7.65
C HIS A 74 21.65 14.92 7.87
N PRO A 75 21.34 14.16 8.91
CA PRO A 75 19.95 13.92 9.30
C PRO A 75 19.37 15.11 10.08
N SER A 76 18.05 15.29 10.02
CA SER A 76 17.35 16.28 10.84
C SER A 76 17.29 15.84 12.31
N THR A 77 16.92 14.60 12.55
CA THR A 77 16.89 13.95 13.86
C THR A 77 17.44 12.54 13.74
N GLU A 78 18.34 12.16 14.67
CA GLU A 78 18.95 10.83 14.67
C GLU A 78 19.25 10.32 16.09
N TYR A 79 19.16 9.01 16.28
CA TYR A 79 19.62 8.34 17.49
C TYR A 79 19.81 6.85 17.28
N VAL A 80 20.61 6.22 18.15
CA VAL A 80 20.77 4.76 18.20
C VAL A 80 19.94 4.17 19.32
N SER A 81 19.31 3.03 19.08
CA SER A 81 18.49 2.32 20.05
C SER A 81 18.89 0.85 20.10
N GLU A 82 19.06 0.34 21.32
CA GLU A 82 19.22 -1.08 21.62
C GLU A 82 17.86 -1.80 21.73
N GLU A 83 16.77 -1.03 21.94
CA GLU A 83 15.41 -1.60 21.97
C GLU A 83 14.87 -1.77 20.56
N THR A 84 14.79 -3.02 20.11
CA THR A 84 14.28 -3.37 18.79
C THR A 84 13.35 -4.58 18.84
N PRO A 85 12.25 -4.63 18.07
CA PRO A 85 11.40 -5.81 17.95
C PRO A 85 11.91 -6.83 16.93
N MET A 86 13.06 -6.60 16.29
CA MET A 86 13.50 -7.37 15.12
C MET A 86 13.68 -8.87 15.42
N ALA A 87 14.13 -9.24 16.63
CA ALA A 87 14.19 -10.64 17.05
C ALA A 87 12.80 -11.32 17.04
N THR A 88 11.73 -10.61 17.41
CA THR A 88 10.36 -11.12 17.31
C THR A 88 9.94 -11.32 15.86
N TYR A 89 10.27 -10.38 14.98
CA TYR A 89 9.93 -10.46 13.56
C TYR A 89 10.70 -11.58 12.86
N ALA A 90 11.98 -11.79 13.20
CA ALA A 90 12.78 -12.92 12.71
C ALA A 90 12.21 -14.27 13.17
N ASN A 91 11.78 -14.39 14.42
CA ASN A 91 11.14 -15.62 14.92
C ASN A 91 9.81 -15.92 14.20
N LEU A 92 9.01 -14.89 13.90
CA LEU A 92 7.81 -15.04 13.07
C LEU A 92 8.15 -15.48 11.65
N HIS A 93 9.18 -14.87 11.05
CA HIS A 93 9.63 -15.28 9.73
C HIS A 93 10.04 -16.76 9.70
N ILE A 94 10.80 -17.25 10.70
CA ILE A 94 11.19 -18.66 10.79
C ILE A 94 9.96 -19.57 10.90
N ALA A 95 8.95 -19.19 11.70
CA ALA A 95 7.73 -19.95 11.82
C ALA A 95 6.96 -19.98 10.49
N PHE A 96 6.87 -18.86 9.80
CA PHE A 96 6.22 -18.77 8.49
C PHE A 96 6.99 -19.53 7.40
N GLU A 97 8.32 -19.53 7.48
CA GLU A 97 9.16 -20.31 6.56
C GLU A 97 8.89 -21.81 6.71
N GLN A 98 8.74 -22.31 7.92
CA GLN A 98 8.35 -23.70 8.15
C GLN A 98 6.97 -24.01 7.54
N MET A 99 6.01 -23.09 7.63
CA MET A 99 4.69 -23.25 7.01
C MET A 99 4.80 -23.30 5.47
N ARG A 100 5.61 -22.42 4.87
CA ARG A 100 5.85 -22.38 3.42
C ARG A 100 6.45 -23.68 2.91
N VAL A 101 7.52 -24.15 3.56
CA VAL A 101 8.22 -25.38 3.18
C VAL A 101 7.28 -26.59 3.27
N ARG A 102 6.48 -26.71 4.33
CA ARG A 102 5.50 -27.79 4.46
C ARG A 102 4.42 -27.71 3.37
N ALA A 103 3.90 -26.49 3.08
CA ALA A 103 2.91 -26.30 2.03
C ALA A 103 3.46 -26.64 0.65
N LEU A 104 4.73 -26.29 0.34
CA LEU A 104 5.37 -26.64 -0.91
C LEU A 104 5.58 -28.15 -1.04
N ASN A 105 6.03 -28.80 0.05
CA ASN A 105 6.18 -30.26 0.09
C ASN A 105 4.84 -30.99 -0.16
N ALA A 106 3.74 -30.46 0.36
CA ALA A 106 2.40 -30.99 0.12
C ALA A 106 2.00 -30.86 -1.37
N VAL A 107 2.36 -29.79 -2.04
CA VAL A 107 2.14 -29.57 -3.49
C VAL A 107 2.94 -30.59 -4.32
N HIS A 108 4.18 -30.86 -3.95
CA HIS A 108 5.05 -31.77 -4.69
C HIS A 108 4.82 -33.26 -4.38
N GLY A 109 3.98 -33.59 -3.41
CA GLY A 109 3.66 -34.95 -3.04
C GLY A 109 4.88 -35.73 -2.56
N SER A 110 5.55 -35.27 -1.48
CA SER A 110 6.75 -35.92 -0.95
C SER A 110 6.47 -37.38 -0.57
N PRO A 111 7.18 -38.38 -1.16
CA PRO A 111 6.91 -39.81 -0.94
C PRO A 111 7.31 -40.32 0.45
N ASN A 112 7.86 -39.48 1.32
CA ASN A 112 8.42 -39.86 2.63
C ASN A 112 7.66 -39.32 3.84
N SER A 113 6.49 -38.72 3.66
CA SER A 113 5.65 -38.30 4.80
C SER A 113 4.67 -39.42 5.15
N ASP A 114 5.10 -40.32 6.04
CA ASP A 114 4.19 -41.24 6.77
C ASP A 114 3.26 -40.49 7.74
N ASP A 115 3.31 -39.16 7.75
CA ASP A 115 2.56 -38.29 8.63
C ASP A 115 1.41 -37.62 7.84
N ASP A 116 0.19 -38.06 8.06
CA ASP A 116 -1.06 -37.47 7.51
C ASP A 116 -1.19 -35.96 7.80
N SER A 117 -0.35 -35.42 8.69
CA SER A 117 -0.32 -34.00 9.06
C SER A 117 0.21 -33.08 7.96
N ASP A 118 1.07 -33.58 7.06
CA ASP A 118 1.68 -32.76 5.99
C ASP A 118 0.81 -32.69 4.73
N ALA A 119 -0.11 -33.63 4.54
CA ALA A 119 -1.00 -33.66 3.37
C ALA A 119 -1.95 -32.43 3.28
N ASN A 120 -2.23 -31.78 4.40
CA ASN A 120 -3.10 -30.60 4.52
C ASN A 120 -2.33 -29.36 5.00
N ALA A 121 -1.01 -29.30 4.80
CA ALA A 121 -0.22 -28.16 5.24
C ALA A 121 -0.59 -26.88 4.45
N GLU A 122 -0.97 -25.84 5.17
CA GLU A 122 -1.32 -24.55 4.58
C GLU A 122 -0.19 -23.56 4.72
N PRO A 123 0.05 -22.71 3.68
CA PRO A 123 1.03 -21.62 3.76
C PRO A 123 0.57 -20.54 4.76
N PRO A 124 1.47 -19.65 5.21
CA PRO A 124 1.08 -18.56 6.09
C PRO A 124 0.16 -17.57 5.35
N ARG A 125 -1.03 -17.36 5.87
CA ARG A 125 -1.98 -16.33 5.44
C ARG A 125 -2.25 -15.43 6.62
N VAL A 126 -1.58 -14.29 6.62
CA VAL A 126 -1.38 -13.43 7.80
C VAL A 126 -2.20 -12.15 7.67
N LEU A 127 -3.03 -11.85 8.67
CA LEU A 127 -3.73 -10.58 8.81
C LEU A 127 -3.05 -9.75 9.90
N VAL A 128 -2.56 -8.55 9.57
CA VAL A 128 -1.87 -7.68 10.51
C VAL A 128 -2.82 -6.58 11.00
N LEU A 129 -3.13 -6.61 12.29
CA LEU A 129 -4.04 -5.66 12.95
C LEU A 129 -3.28 -4.79 13.96
N GLY A 130 -3.71 -3.57 14.14
CA GLY A 130 -3.15 -2.67 15.14
C GLY A 130 -3.70 -1.26 15.03
N PRO A 131 -3.53 -0.45 16.09
CA PRO A 131 -3.97 0.94 16.08
C PRO A 131 -3.17 1.78 15.09
N GLU A 132 -3.58 3.01 14.97
CA GLU A 132 -2.83 4.03 14.25
C GLU A 132 -1.41 4.18 14.84
N ASN A 133 -0.44 4.47 13.98
CA ASN A 133 0.96 4.61 14.38
C ASN A 133 1.48 3.41 15.21
N SER A 134 1.14 2.18 14.79
CA SER A 134 1.68 0.96 15.39
C SER A 134 2.77 0.28 14.56
N GLY A 135 2.98 0.70 13.31
CA GLY A 135 3.99 0.14 12.40
C GLY A 135 3.53 -1.11 11.65
N LYS A 136 2.20 -1.31 11.43
CA LYS A 136 1.65 -2.46 10.69
C LYS A 136 2.28 -2.66 9.31
N THR A 137 2.26 -1.62 8.50
CA THR A 137 2.81 -1.63 7.14
C THR A 137 4.30 -1.98 7.14
N THR A 138 5.06 -1.47 8.12
CA THR A 138 6.47 -1.81 8.31
C THR A 138 6.67 -3.28 8.66
N VAL A 139 5.83 -3.84 9.56
CA VAL A 139 5.85 -5.28 9.89
C VAL A 139 5.53 -6.12 8.65
N CYS A 140 4.49 -5.77 7.88
CA CYS A 140 4.15 -6.44 6.63
C CYS A 140 5.34 -6.45 5.66
N LYS A 141 6.00 -5.30 5.51
CA LYS A 141 7.17 -5.13 4.65
C LYS A 141 8.35 -5.98 5.11
N ILE A 142 8.72 -5.95 6.39
CA ILE A 142 9.82 -6.75 6.96
C ILE A 142 9.58 -8.24 6.72
N LEU A 143 8.39 -8.75 7.05
CA LEU A 143 8.05 -10.17 6.88
C LEU A 143 8.04 -10.59 5.41
N THR A 144 7.59 -9.71 4.51
CA THR A 144 7.64 -9.93 3.06
C THR A 144 9.08 -9.97 2.57
N ASN A 145 9.90 -9.00 2.95
CA ASN A 145 11.30 -8.93 2.54
C ASN A 145 12.11 -10.12 3.05
N TYR A 146 11.90 -10.55 4.29
CA TYR A 146 12.55 -11.75 4.83
C TYR A 146 12.15 -13.02 4.05
N ALA A 147 10.87 -13.15 3.66
CA ALA A 147 10.45 -14.28 2.83
C ALA A 147 11.16 -14.30 1.49
N VAL A 148 11.16 -13.18 0.77
CA VAL A 148 11.83 -13.07 -0.54
C VAL A 148 13.34 -13.34 -0.44
N ARG A 149 13.98 -12.96 0.66
CA ARG A 149 15.42 -13.16 0.91
C ARG A 149 15.78 -14.56 1.37
N ALA A 150 14.82 -15.41 1.73
CA ALA A 150 15.10 -16.77 2.23
C ALA A 150 15.76 -17.70 1.22
N GLY A 151 15.91 -17.27 -0.04
CA GLY A 151 16.64 -18.01 -1.08
C GLY A 151 15.89 -19.23 -1.63
N GLN A 152 14.57 -19.26 -1.46
CA GLN A 152 13.67 -20.32 -1.94
C GLN A 152 12.75 -19.84 -3.07
N ASP A 153 13.06 -18.72 -3.69
CA ASP A 153 12.24 -18.06 -4.73
C ASP A 153 10.80 -17.77 -4.31
N TRP A 154 10.57 -17.54 -3.00
CA TRP A 154 9.26 -17.16 -2.51
C TRP A 154 8.78 -15.83 -3.10
N SER A 155 7.53 -15.82 -3.52
CA SER A 155 6.83 -14.64 -4.01
C SER A 155 5.55 -14.39 -3.20
N PRO A 156 5.66 -14.02 -1.91
CA PRO A 156 4.49 -13.79 -1.07
C PRO A 156 3.58 -12.72 -1.66
N LEU A 157 2.27 -12.95 -1.56
CA LEU A 157 1.30 -11.95 -1.96
C LEU A 157 1.14 -10.93 -0.83
N LEU A 158 1.52 -9.69 -1.08
CA LEU A 158 1.26 -8.59 -0.17
C LEU A 158 -0.03 -7.90 -0.60
N VAL A 159 -0.98 -7.82 0.34
CA VAL A 159 -2.31 -7.22 0.15
C VAL A 159 -2.40 -5.98 1.02
N ASN A 160 -2.78 -4.85 0.44
CA ASN A 160 -3.09 -3.63 1.16
C ASN A 160 -4.60 -3.37 1.12
N VAL A 161 -5.25 -3.44 2.27
CA VAL A 161 -6.65 -3.01 2.45
C VAL A 161 -6.77 -1.70 3.23
N ASP A 162 -5.63 -1.05 3.54
CA ASP A 162 -5.62 0.29 4.13
C ASP A 162 -5.88 1.35 3.08
N THR A 163 -7.11 1.83 3.03
CA THR A 163 -7.56 2.86 2.09
C THR A 163 -6.92 4.23 2.34
N SER A 164 -6.31 4.44 3.52
CA SER A 164 -5.67 5.71 3.84
C SER A 164 -4.27 5.86 3.23
N GLU A 165 -3.59 4.76 2.88
CA GLU A 165 -2.20 4.81 2.40
C GLU A 165 -2.00 4.35 0.95
N GLY A 166 -3.02 3.82 0.28
CA GLY A 166 -2.99 3.47 -1.15
C GLY A 166 -1.97 2.40 -1.60
N GLY A 167 -1.03 2.01 -0.78
CA GLY A 167 -0.02 0.99 -1.10
C GLY A 167 0.84 1.34 -2.32
N TRP A 168 0.61 0.66 -3.45
CA TRP A 168 1.30 0.89 -4.73
C TRP A 168 0.55 1.84 -5.68
N SER A 169 -0.57 2.39 -5.24
CA SER A 169 -1.46 3.22 -6.05
C SER A 169 -1.78 4.54 -5.36
N CYS A 170 -2.85 5.19 -5.76
CA CYS A 170 -3.33 6.39 -5.09
C CYS A 170 -4.05 6.06 -3.78
N PRO A 171 -4.03 6.96 -2.77
CA PRO A 171 -4.85 6.84 -1.58
C PRO A 171 -6.33 6.64 -1.96
N GLY A 172 -7.06 5.85 -1.18
CA GLY A 172 -8.45 5.48 -1.50
C GLY A 172 -8.58 4.16 -2.26
N ALA A 173 -7.47 3.48 -2.56
CA ALA A 173 -7.49 2.18 -3.22
C ALA A 173 -7.14 1.04 -2.26
N ILE A 174 -7.61 -0.17 -2.60
CA ILE A 174 -7.08 -1.42 -2.05
C ILE A 174 -6.36 -2.18 -3.16
N SER A 175 -5.34 -2.94 -2.81
CA SER A 175 -4.49 -3.56 -3.83
C SER A 175 -3.82 -4.83 -3.35
N ALA A 176 -3.39 -5.67 -4.29
CA ALA A 176 -2.59 -6.86 -4.03
C ALA A 176 -1.54 -7.05 -5.13
N ALA A 177 -0.33 -7.45 -4.74
CA ALA A 177 0.72 -7.79 -5.69
C ALA A 177 1.61 -8.92 -5.15
N PRO A 178 2.05 -9.86 -6.01
CA PRO A 178 3.13 -10.78 -5.66
C PRO A 178 4.45 -10.02 -5.60
N VAL A 179 5.23 -10.26 -4.56
CA VAL A 179 6.52 -9.60 -4.34
C VAL A 179 7.64 -10.59 -4.63
N HIS A 180 8.40 -10.36 -5.71
CA HIS A 180 9.48 -11.25 -6.17
C HIS A 180 10.88 -10.75 -5.79
N SER A 181 10.99 -9.52 -5.35
CA SER A 181 12.25 -8.90 -4.92
C SER A 181 12.03 -8.07 -3.67
N PRO A 182 13.05 -7.87 -2.82
CA PRO A 182 12.89 -7.03 -1.64
C PRO A 182 12.38 -5.64 -1.97
N LEU A 183 11.50 -5.10 -1.14
CA LEU A 183 10.92 -3.77 -1.25
C LEU A 183 11.90 -2.76 -0.62
N PRO A 184 12.75 -2.07 -1.42
CA PRO A 184 13.87 -1.29 -0.88
C PRO A 184 13.45 0.11 -0.40
N THR A 185 12.26 0.56 -0.79
CA THR A 185 11.81 1.91 -0.46
C THR A 185 11.29 2.01 0.96
N CYS A 186 11.55 3.13 1.59
CA CYS A 186 10.92 3.57 2.83
C CYS A 186 10.32 4.97 2.69
N SER A 187 10.24 5.48 1.47
CA SER A 187 9.60 6.75 1.17
C SER A 187 8.10 6.69 1.49
N PRO A 188 7.56 7.68 2.20
CA PRO A 188 6.12 7.78 2.44
C PRO A 188 5.32 7.97 1.14
N ALA A 189 5.96 8.47 0.07
CA ALA A 189 5.33 8.61 -1.24
C ALA A 189 5.09 7.25 -1.94
N ASN A 190 5.92 6.25 -1.63
CA ASN A 190 5.81 4.89 -2.16
C ASN A 190 6.05 3.87 -1.04
N PRO A 191 5.13 3.71 -0.09
CA PRO A 191 5.38 2.94 1.13
C PRO A 191 5.68 1.46 0.86
N LEU A 192 5.14 0.89 -0.21
CA LEU A 192 5.33 -0.50 -0.61
C LEU A 192 6.11 -0.67 -1.94
N GLY A 193 6.66 0.39 -2.50
CA GLY A 193 7.39 0.36 -3.76
C GLY A 193 6.64 0.98 -4.94
N SER A 194 7.31 1.05 -6.09
CA SER A 194 6.75 1.63 -7.31
C SER A 194 5.80 0.65 -8.01
N ALA A 195 4.69 1.18 -8.53
CA ALA A 195 3.74 0.42 -9.34
C ALA A 195 4.01 0.60 -10.84
N ALA A 196 3.84 -0.45 -11.61
CA ALA A 196 3.94 -0.40 -13.07
C ALA A 196 2.81 0.46 -13.71
N THR A 197 1.73 0.72 -13.00
CA THR A 197 0.65 1.60 -13.45
C THR A 197 1.05 3.07 -13.56
N SER A 198 2.11 3.49 -12.81
CA SER A 198 2.61 4.87 -12.81
C SER A 198 3.90 5.05 -13.61
N ALA A 199 4.57 3.95 -13.98
CA ALA A 199 5.83 4.00 -14.70
C ALA A 199 5.84 3.02 -15.88
N PRO A 200 6.48 3.35 -17.01
CA PRO A 200 6.81 2.37 -18.02
C PRO A 200 7.60 1.23 -17.39
N THR A 201 7.17 0.00 -17.60
CA THR A 201 7.82 -1.21 -17.04
C THR A 201 9.31 -1.34 -17.40
N ALA A 202 9.74 -0.67 -18.47
CA ALA A 202 11.13 -0.62 -18.90
C ALA A 202 12.05 0.26 -18.01
N LEU A 203 11.48 1.14 -17.17
CA LEU A 203 12.26 2.07 -16.34
C LEU A 203 12.55 1.56 -14.94
N SER A 204 11.86 0.52 -14.48
CA SER A 204 12.08 -0.08 -13.17
C SER A 204 12.03 -1.60 -13.24
N SER A 205 13.16 -2.25 -12.97
CA SER A 205 13.25 -3.72 -12.89
C SER A 205 12.45 -4.29 -11.71
N ASN A 206 12.13 -3.46 -10.72
CA ASN A 206 11.41 -3.85 -9.50
C ASN A 206 9.96 -3.34 -9.48
N ALA A 207 9.45 -2.83 -10.61
CA ALA A 207 8.07 -2.38 -10.68
C ALA A 207 7.11 -3.56 -10.54
N LEU A 208 6.20 -3.45 -9.60
CA LEU A 208 5.12 -4.41 -9.39
C LEU A 208 3.91 -4.04 -10.24
N LEU A 209 3.16 -5.05 -10.69
CA LEU A 209 1.86 -4.86 -11.34
C LEU A 209 0.76 -5.26 -10.36
N PRO A 210 0.30 -4.34 -9.50
CA PRO A 210 -0.73 -4.64 -8.53
C PRO A 210 -2.10 -4.77 -9.19
N LEU A 211 -2.92 -5.66 -8.64
CA LEU A 211 -4.35 -5.62 -8.85
C LEU A 211 -4.94 -4.57 -7.92
N VAL A 212 -5.65 -3.59 -8.47
CA VAL A 212 -6.14 -2.41 -7.73
C VAL A 212 -7.64 -2.30 -7.87
N TYR A 213 -8.33 -2.03 -6.74
CA TYR A 213 -9.74 -1.64 -6.69
C TYR A 213 -9.91 -0.29 -6.04
N TRP A 214 -10.83 0.52 -6.54
CA TRP A 214 -11.05 1.88 -6.08
C TRP A 214 -12.20 1.96 -5.09
N TYR A 215 -11.85 2.30 -3.85
CA TYR A 215 -12.84 2.61 -2.81
C TYR A 215 -13.21 4.11 -2.81
N GLY A 216 -12.26 4.98 -3.15
CA GLY A 216 -12.47 6.42 -3.34
C GLY A 216 -12.47 7.27 -2.08
N HIS A 217 -12.22 6.70 -0.90
CA HIS A 217 -12.19 7.41 0.39
C HIS A 217 -11.05 6.91 1.26
N THR A 218 -10.55 7.76 2.19
CA THR A 218 -9.56 7.34 3.18
C THR A 218 -10.21 6.59 4.36
N GLU A 219 -11.41 7.00 4.76
CA GLU A 219 -12.08 6.48 5.94
C GLU A 219 -13.00 5.29 5.59
N THR A 220 -12.71 4.11 6.13
CA THR A 220 -13.46 2.88 5.88
C THR A 220 -14.94 2.93 6.28
N LYS A 221 -15.28 3.81 7.23
CA LYS A 221 -16.67 3.99 7.71
C LYS A 221 -17.56 4.77 6.74
N ARG A 222 -16.97 5.38 5.70
CA ARG A 222 -17.70 6.21 4.72
C ARG A 222 -18.68 5.37 3.90
N ASN A 223 -18.24 4.20 3.45
CA ASN A 223 -19.07 3.23 2.72
C ASN A 223 -18.60 1.79 3.01
N PRO A 224 -18.93 1.24 4.19
CA PRO A 224 -18.45 -0.07 4.60
C PRO A 224 -18.96 -1.22 3.72
N LEU A 225 -20.12 -1.07 3.09
CA LEU A 225 -20.67 -2.10 2.18
C LEU A 225 -19.87 -2.18 0.88
N LEU A 226 -19.47 -1.04 0.33
CA LEU A 226 -18.59 -1.01 -0.83
C LEU A 226 -17.24 -1.62 -0.50
N LEU A 227 -16.63 -1.26 0.63
CA LEU A 227 -15.34 -1.82 1.03
C LEU A 227 -15.42 -3.33 1.25
N ASP A 228 -16.49 -3.84 1.86
CA ASP A 228 -16.73 -5.28 2.00
C ASP A 228 -16.78 -5.98 0.64
N ARG A 229 -17.52 -5.44 -0.34
CA ARG A 229 -17.58 -5.96 -1.70
C ARG A 229 -16.22 -5.98 -2.38
N LEU A 230 -15.47 -4.87 -2.30
CA LEU A 230 -14.15 -4.78 -2.91
C LEU A 230 -13.13 -5.75 -2.29
N ILE A 231 -13.17 -5.94 -0.97
CA ILE A 231 -12.34 -6.96 -0.28
C ILE A 231 -12.66 -8.36 -0.80
N ARG A 232 -13.94 -8.70 -0.98
CA ARG A 232 -14.36 -10.00 -1.52
C ARG A 232 -13.90 -10.18 -2.95
N ASN A 233 -14.10 -9.18 -3.82
CA ASN A 233 -13.66 -9.21 -5.20
C ASN A 233 -12.14 -9.39 -5.31
N LEU A 234 -11.37 -8.68 -4.48
CA LEU A 234 -9.93 -8.85 -4.42
C LEU A 234 -9.56 -10.27 -3.96
N GLY A 235 -10.26 -10.81 -2.96
CA GLY A 235 -10.07 -12.17 -2.46
C GLY A 235 -10.40 -13.25 -3.50
N ASP A 236 -11.45 -13.07 -4.30
CA ASP A 236 -11.82 -14.00 -5.36
C ASP A 236 -10.74 -14.07 -6.45
N ASN A 237 -10.20 -12.91 -6.88
CA ASN A 237 -9.08 -12.86 -7.82
C ASN A 237 -7.79 -13.48 -7.24
N VAL A 238 -7.52 -13.28 -5.95
CA VAL A 238 -6.39 -13.92 -5.27
C VAL A 238 -6.55 -15.44 -5.26
N ARG A 239 -7.76 -15.92 -5.01
CA ARG A 239 -8.08 -17.36 -5.03
C ARG A 239 -7.89 -17.94 -6.42
N GLU A 240 -8.43 -17.30 -7.46
CA GLU A 240 -8.27 -17.72 -8.85
C GLU A 240 -6.78 -17.81 -9.25
N LYS A 241 -5.97 -16.79 -8.87
CA LYS A 241 -4.53 -16.83 -9.08
C LYS A 241 -3.87 -18.05 -8.41
N TYR A 242 -4.25 -18.35 -7.17
CA TYR A 242 -3.66 -19.45 -6.41
C TYR A 242 -4.12 -20.85 -6.88
N ASP A 243 -5.32 -20.94 -7.44
CA ASP A 243 -5.80 -22.17 -8.07
C ASP A 243 -5.02 -22.44 -9.37
N ALA A 244 -4.63 -21.39 -10.08
CA ALA A 244 -3.80 -21.48 -11.29
C ALA A 244 -2.30 -21.68 -10.99
N ASP A 245 -1.80 -21.32 -9.79
CA ASP A 245 -0.38 -21.37 -9.40
C ASP A 245 -0.23 -21.94 -7.98
N PRO A 246 -0.30 -23.28 -7.82
CA PRO A 246 -0.17 -23.92 -6.50
C PRO A 246 1.19 -23.74 -5.83
N GLU A 247 2.29 -23.62 -6.60
CA GLU A 247 3.62 -23.36 -6.07
C GLU A 247 3.74 -21.93 -5.55
N GLY A 248 3.26 -20.94 -6.31
CA GLY A 248 3.20 -19.55 -5.87
C GLY A 248 2.32 -19.39 -4.63
N ARG A 249 1.24 -20.18 -4.50
CA ARG A 249 0.39 -20.21 -3.31
C ARG A 249 1.15 -20.57 -2.04
N ALA A 250 2.16 -21.47 -2.13
CA ALA A 250 2.98 -21.87 -0.99
C ALA A 250 3.77 -20.71 -0.37
N SER A 251 4.01 -19.62 -1.11
CA SER A 251 4.64 -18.40 -0.61
C SER A 251 3.81 -17.63 0.42
N GLY A 252 2.49 -17.84 0.42
CA GLY A 252 1.56 -17.27 1.41
C GLY A 252 1.11 -15.85 1.12
N ILE A 253 0.30 -15.30 2.04
CA ILE A 253 -0.30 -13.96 1.96
C ILE A 253 0.03 -13.17 3.21
N ILE A 254 0.30 -11.88 3.05
CA ILE A 254 0.38 -10.90 4.14
C ILE A 254 -0.58 -9.77 3.83
N VAL A 255 -1.51 -9.48 4.76
CA VAL A 255 -2.55 -8.47 4.60
C VAL A 255 -2.30 -7.32 5.56
N ASP A 256 -2.03 -6.13 5.02
CA ASP A 256 -1.98 -4.87 5.76
C ASP A 256 -3.38 -4.27 5.87
N THR A 257 -3.72 -3.73 7.05
CA THR A 257 -5.07 -3.29 7.37
C THR A 257 -5.13 -1.86 7.90
N PRO A 258 -6.27 -1.17 7.70
CA PRO A 258 -6.46 0.18 8.25
C PRO A 258 -6.50 0.18 9.77
N SER A 259 -6.06 1.27 10.36
CA SER A 259 -6.09 1.49 11.81
C SER A 259 -7.49 1.48 12.40
N SER A 260 -8.51 1.77 11.58
CA SER A 260 -9.93 1.72 11.97
C SER A 260 -10.37 0.32 12.43
N PHE A 261 -9.67 -0.75 12.02
CA PHE A 261 -9.94 -2.12 12.50
C PHE A 261 -9.54 -2.34 13.97
N ALA A 262 -8.69 -1.49 14.53
CA ALA A 262 -8.31 -1.54 15.94
C ALA A 262 -9.13 -0.60 16.83
N SER A 263 -9.81 0.41 16.26
CA SER A 263 -10.54 1.40 17.05
C SER A 263 -11.86 0.84 17.57
N SER A 264 -12.05 0.90 18.90
CA SER A 264 -13.34 0.61 19.52
C SER A 264 -14.22 1.87 19.47
N SER A 265 -15.20 1.90 18.58
CA SER A 265 -16.18 2.98 18.59
C SER A 265 -17.25 2.75 19.65
N SER A 266 -17.74 3.85 20.22
CA SER A 266 -18.81 3.84 21.23
C SER A 266 -20.21 3.61 20.65
N SER A 267 -20.37 3.62 19.31
CA SER A 267 -21.63 3.37 18.64
C SER A 267 -21.73 1.92 18.18
N SER A 268 -22.86 1.25 18.42
CA SER A 268 -23.09 -0.14 18.07
C SER A 268 -22.94 -0.41 16.56
N SER A 269 -23.45 0.48 15.71
CA SER A 269 -23.40 0.32 14.25
C SER A 269 -21.97 0.32 13.68
N SER A 270 -21.10 1.20 14.16
CA SER A 270 -19.71 1.24 13.67
C SER A 270 -18.87 0.08 14.19
N SER A 271 -19.21 -0.50 15.34
CA SER A 271 -18.60 -1.73 15.83
C SER A 271 -18.97 -2.92 14.93
N ASP A 272 -20.24 -3.01 14.50
CA ASP A 272 -20.71 -4.10 13.65
C ASP A 272 -20.02 -4.07 12.26
N HIS A 273 -19.89 -2.88 11.66
CA HIS A 273 -19.17 -2.73 10.39
C HIS A 273 -17.69 -3.13 10.48
N ARG A 274 -17.01 -2.74 11.55
CA ARG A 274 -15.62 -3.14 11.79
C ARG A 274 -15.45 -4.66 11.84
N HIS A 275 -16.29 -5.33 12.62
CA HIS A 275 -16.26 -6.80 12.71
C HIS A 275 -16.57 -7.46 11.38
N THR A 276 -17.50 -6.92 10.62
CA THR A 276 -17.84 -7.40 9.28
C THR A 276 -16.64 -7.30 8.34
N LEU A 277 -15.94 -6.17 8.31
CA LEU A 277 -14.78 -5.97 7.45
C LEU A 277 -13.59 -6.87 7.84
N ILE A 278 -13.32 -7.03 9.15
CA ILE A 278 -12.30 -7.98 9.62
C ILE A 278 -12.66 -9.41 9.18
N LYS A 279 -13.93 -9.80 9.36
CA LYS A 279 -14.42 -11.11 8.94
C LYS A 279 -14.27 -11.29 7.43
N SER A 280 -14.60 -10.26 6.64
CA SER A 280 -14.44 -10.31 5.19
C SER A 280 -12.98 -10.51 4.77
N CYS A 281 -12.03 -9.85 5.42
CA CYS A 281 -10.61 -10.12 5.19
C CYS A 281 -10.23 -11.56 5.56
N VAL A 282 -10.70 -12.06 6.71
CA VAL A 282 -10.42 -13.44 7.15
C VAL A 282 -10.94 -14.46 6.15
N ASP A 283 -12.18 -14.27 5.68
CA ASP A 283 -12.83 -15.21 4.76
C ASP A 283 -12.29 -15.08 3.33
N ALA A 284 -12.11 -13.84 2.81
CA ALA A 284 -11.69 -13.58 1.44
C ALA A 284 -10.26 -14.07 1.16
N PHE A 285 -9.34 -13.86 2.09
CA PHE A 285 -7.93 -14.27 1.95
C PHE A 285 -7.62 -15.60 2.64
N GLY A 286 -8.62 -16.26 3.25
CA GLY A 286 -8.45 -17.54 3.95
C GLY A 286 -7.41 -17.46 5.08
N ILE A 287 -7.45 -16.41 5.89
CA ILE A 287 -6.46 -16.14 6.94
C ILE A 287 -6.37 -17.30 7.94
N ASN A 288 -5.14 -17.69 8.31
CA ASN A 288 -4.86 -18.69 9.34
C ASN A 288 -4.03 -18.12 10.50
N VAL A 289 -3.43 -16.92 10.34
CA VAL A 289 -2.70 -16.22 11.40
C VAL A 289 -3.16 -14.77 11.50
N ILE A 290 -3.44 -14.30 12.71
CA ILE A 290 -3.70 -12.89 13.01
C ILE A 290 -2.56 -12.36 13.87
N LEU A 291 -1.87 -11.32 13.40
CA LEU A 291 -0.87 -10.59 14.17
C LEU A 291 -1.51 -9.31 14.73
N VAL A 292 -1.37 -9.10 16.03
CA VAL A 292 -1.85 -7.87 16.69
C VAL A 292 -0.67 -7.05 17.20
N VAL A 293 -0.46 -5.88 16.59
CA VAL A 293 0.69 -5.02 16.90
C VAL A 293 0.38 -4.12 18.10
N GLY A 294 1.07 -4.34 19.22
CA GLY A 294 1.14 -3.42 20.34
C GLY A 294 -0.19 -3.10 21.06
N HIS A 295 -1.28 -3.89 20.89
CA HIS A 295 -2.59 -3.54 21.44
C HIS A 295 -3.27 -4.72 22.15
N GLU A 296 -3.23 -4.70 23.51
CA GLU A 296 -3.70 -5.80 24.35
C GLU A 296 -5.21 -6.06 24.22
N LYS A 297 -6.02 -5.01 24.27
CA LYS A 297 -7.49 -5.14 24.19
C LYS A 297 -7.93 -5.80 22.88
N LEU A 298 -7.32 -5.39 21.76
CA LEU A 298 -7.57 -5.98 20.45
C LEU A 298 -7.12 -7.44 20.39
N ASN A 299 -5.96 -7.75 20.98
CA ASN A 299 -5.47 -9.12 21.04
C ASN A 299 -6.46 -10.04 21.79
N VAL A 300 -6.94 -9.62 22.97
CA VAL A 300 -7.94 -10.38 23.72
C VAL A 300 -9.25 -10.54 22.93
N GLU A 301 -9.67 -9.51 22.23
CA GLU A 301 -10.85 -9.55 21.38
C GLU A 301 -10.70 -10.56 20.23
N MET A 302 -9.58 -10.52 19.50
CA MET A 302 -9.29 -11.45 18.42
C MET A 302 -9.14 -12.89 18.93
N GLN A 303 -8.50 -13.08 20.07
CA GLN A 303 -8.39 -14.39 20.73
C GLN A 303 -9.77 -14.98 21.06
N ARG A 304 -10.69 -14.18 21.56
CA ARG A 304 -12.08 -14.64 21.86
C ARG A 304 -12.85 -14.99 20.59
N THR A 305 -12.66 -14.20 19.53
CA THR A 305 -13.44 -14.34 18.29
C THR A 305 -12.88 -15.45 17.38
N TYR A 306 -11.57 -15.53 17.26
CA TYR A 306 -10.90 -16.38 16.27
C TYR A 306 -9.96 -17.44 16.86
N GLY A 307 -9.54 -17.33 18.12
CA GLY A 307 -8.51 -18.16 18.73
C GLY A 307 -8.80 -19.67 18.79
N SER A 308 -10.07 -20.09 18.57
CA SER A 308 -10.42 -21.50 18.44
C SER A 308 -10.13 -22.08 17.03
N ARG A 309 -9.93 -21.22 16.02
CA ARG A 309 -9.74 -21.61 14.61
C ARG A 309 -8.45 -21.11 14.02
N LEU A 310 -7.97 -19.96 14.45
CA LEU A 310 -6.81 -19.27 13.91
C LEU A 310 -5.76 -19.02 14.98
N SER A 311 -4.49 -18.99 14.57
CA SER A 311 -3.41 -18.55 15.45
C SER A 311 -3.46 -17.04 15.62
N VAL A 312 -3.68 -16.55 16.84
CA VAL A 312 -3.66 -15.11 17.15
C VAL A 312 -2.42 -14.81 17.98
N VAL A 313 -1.54 -13.95 17.47
CA VAL A 313 -0.25 -13.65 18.07
C VAL A 313 -0.13 -12.15 18.32
N LYS A 314 0.14 -11.75 19.55
CA LYS A 314 0.48 -10.36 19.88
C LYS A 314 1.97 -10.14 19.64
N ILE A 315 2.31 -9.07 18.93
CA ILE A 315 3.70 -8.65 18.72
C ILE A 315 3.93 -7.26 19.30
N PRO A 316 5.16 -6.94 19.73
CA PRO A 316 5.47 -5.62 20.29
C PRO A 316 5.39 -4.53 19.22
N LYS A 317 4.98 -3.33 19.61
CA LYS A 317 5.16 -2.11 18.83
C LYS A 317 6.63 -1.69 18.93
N SER A 318 7.28 -1.35 17.83
CA SER A 318 8.63 -0.79 17.86
C SER A 318 8.64 0.57 18.57
N GLY A 319 9.65 0.80 19.40
CA GLY A 319 9.91 2.11 20.01
C GLY A 319 10.31 3.19 18.99
N GLY A 320 10.69 2.80 17.75
CA GLY A 320 11.00 3.72 16.65
C GLY A 320 9.79 4.19 15.85
N VAL A 321 8.58 3.74 16.18
CA VAL A 321 7.38 4.21 15.49
C VAL A 321 7.01 5.63 15.94
N VAL A 322 7.01 6.56 14.99
CA VAL A 322 6.71 7.97 15.21
C VAL A 322 5.20 8.21 15.13
N GLU A 323 4.70 9.13 15.95
CA GLU A 323 3.32 9.60 15.84
C GLU A 323 3.21 10.58 14.69
N LEU A 324 2.39 10.20 13.69
CA LEU A 324 2.15 10.98 12.48
C LEU A 324 0.87 11.77 12.67
N ASP A 325 0.95 13.09 12.59
CA ASP A 325 -0.21 13.98 12.71
C ASP A 325 -1.03 14.06 11.40
N HIS A 326 -2.18 14.71 11.46
CA HIS A 326 -3.06 14.87 10.31
C HIS A 326 -2.39 15.63 9.16
N SER A 327 -1.64 16.69 9.48
CA SER A 327 -0.98 17.52 8.49
C SER A 327 0.12 16.76 7.74
N TYR A 328 0.85 15.89 8.42
CA TYR A 328 1.80 14.98 7.79
C TYR A 328 1.11 14.01 6.82
N ARG A 329 -0.02 13.43 7.23
CA ARG A 329 -0.79 12.50 6.37
C ARG A 329 -1.32 13.18 5.11
N GLU A 330 -1.80 14.41 5.21
CA GLU A 330 -2.21 15.20 4.05
C GLU A 330 -1.05 15.44 3.09
N ARG A 331 0.14 15.79 3.61
CA ARG A 331 1.34 15.94 2.77
C ARG A 331 1.73 14.61 2.12
N VAL A 332 1.66 13.49 2.84
CA VAL A 332 1.93 12.16 2.30
C VAL A 332 0.97 11.82 1.15
N HIS A 333 -0.34 12.08 1.29
CA HIS A 333 -1.29 11.89 0.20
C HIS A 333 -0.92 12.72 -1.04
N ASN A 334 -0.51 13.98 -0.85
CA ASN A 334 -0.03 14.83 -1.93
C ASN A 334 1.25 14.27 -2.57
N TYR A 335 2.20 13.79 -1.78
CA TYR A 335 3.41 13.12 -2.29
C TYR A 335 3.07 11.86 -3.09
N GLN A 336 2.14 11.04 -2.63
CA GLN A 336 1.71 9.83 -3.34
C GLN A 336 1.08 10.16 -4.69
N LEU A 337 0.16 11.12 -4.75
CA LEU A 337 -0.48 11.56 -5.99
C LEU A 337 0.55 12.19 -6.94
N ARG A 338 1.42 13.06 -6.42
CA ARG A 338 2.49 13.67 -7.22
C ARG A 338 3.44 12.61 -7.77
N THR A 339 3.87 11.65 -6.92
CA THR A 339 4.77 10.57 -7.34
C THR A 339 4.11 9.68 -8.38
N TYR A 340 2.81 9.41 -8.25
CA TYR A 340 2.06 8.66 -9.25
C TYR A 340 2.07 9.35 -10.63
N MET A 341 1.93 10.68 -10.69
CA MET A 341 1.87 11.45 -11.93
C MET A 341 3.24 11.80 -12.51
N TYR A 342 4.18 12.25 -11.68
CA TYR A 342 5.46 12.83 -12.11
C TYR A 342 6.68 11.97 -11.78
N GLY A 343 6.50 10.90 -11.01
CA GLY A 343 7.62 10.17 -10.42
C GLY A 343 8.18 10.86 -9.18
N GLN A 344 9.27 10.33 -8.68
CA GLN A 344 9.95 10.85 -7.51
C GLN A 344 11.41 11.16 -7.82
N VAL A 345 11.86 12.35 -7.44
CA VAL A 345 13.26 12.75 -7.45
C VAL A 345 13.65 13.13 -6.03
N ILE A 346 14.73 12.54 -5.51
CA ILE A 346 15.34 12.94 -4.26
C ILE A 346 16.64 13.63 -4.60
N GLU A 347 16.76 14.91 -4.26
CA GLU A 347 18.00 15.68 -4.44
C GLU A 347 19.05 15.16 -3.46
N ALA A 348 20.25 14.89 -3.98
CA ALA A 348 21.37 14.47 -3.14
C ALA A 348 21.74 15.59 -2.16
N PRO A 349 22.12 15.25 -0.91
CA PRO A 349 22.63 16.22 0.04
C PRO A 349 23.87 16.95 -0.50
N PRO A 350 24.17 18.18 -0.02
CA PRO A 350 25.34 18.93 -0.46
C PRO A 350 26.64 18.13 -0.30
N GLY A 351 27.43 18.04 -1.35
CA GLY A 351 28.72 17.34 -1.35
C GLY A 351 28.66 15.88 -1.79
N ILE A 352 27.48 15.34 -2.02
CA ILE A 352 27.29 13.98 -2.56
C ILE A 352 27.05 14.06 -4.06
N SER A 353 27.84 13.33 -4.82
CA SER A 353 27.69 13.28 -6.27
C SER A 353 26.60 12.29 -6.65
N SER A 354 25.64 12.71 -7.48
CA SER A 354 24.63 11.83 -8.05
C SER A 354 25.24 10.67 -8.86
N ALA A 355 26.45 10.81 -9.36
CA ALA A 355 27.17 9.78 -10.10
C ALA A 355 27.65 8.60 -9.22
N THR A 356 27.73 8.79 -7.90
CA THR A 356 28.09 7.72 -6.93
C THR A 356 26.90 6.92 -6.44
N LEU A 357 25.69 7.39 -6.74
CA LEU A 357 24.47 6.72 -6.38
C LEU A 357 24.27 5.54 -7.33
N GLY A 358 24.45 4.35 -6.84
CA GLY A 358 24.22 3.13 -7.63
C GLY A 358 22.80 3.10 -8.19
N GLY A 359 22.64 2.71 -9.46
CA GLY A 359 21.41 2.78 -10.24
C GLY A 359 20.18 1.99 -9.74
N GLU A 360 20.18 1.54 -8.49
CA GLU A 360 19.04 0.90 -7.82
C GLU A 360 18.37 1.79 -6.76
N THR A 361 18.84 3.01 -6.57
CA THR A 361 18.06 3.99 -5.83
C THR A 361 16.84 4.31 -6.69
N MET A 362 15.71 3.73 -6.36
CA MET A 362 14.42 3.92 -7.04
C MET A 362 13.89 5.35 -6.95
N THR A 363 14.75 6.28 -6.70
CA THR A 363 14.48 7.67 -6.40
C THR A 363 14.46 8.56 -7.62
N ASP A 364 15.00 8.10 -8.75
CA ASP A 364 15.14 8.94 -9.95
C ASP A 364 14.17 8.54 -11.07
N LEU A 365 12.98 8.06 -10.71
CA LEU A 365 11.96 7.82 -11.71
C LEU A 365 11.23 9.13 -12.03
N VAL A 366 11.73 9.86 -13.03
CA VAL A 366 11.03 11.02 -13.58
C VAL A 366 10.04 10.56 -14.63
N LEU A 367 8.78 10.84 -14.41
CA LEU A 367 7.72 10.63 -15.38
C LEU A 367 7.41 11.93 -16.11
N SER A 368 7.01 11.82 -17.36
CA SER A 368 6.53 12.93 -18.17
C SER A 368 5.03 12.77 -18.40
N PRO A 369 4.20 13.26 -17.48
CA PRO A 369 2.76 13.10 -17.60
C PRO A 369 2.23 13.80 -18.84
N SER A 370 1.13 13.28 -19.38
CA SER A 370 0.45 13.82 -20.53
C SER A 370 -0.76 14.63 -20.11
N SER A 371 -0.85 15.86 -20.60
CA SER A 371 -2.05 16.69 -20.49
C SER A 371 -2.81 16.64 -21.79
N VAL A 372 -4.04 16.14 -21.75
CA VAL A 372 -4.88 15.89 -22.93
C VAL A 372 -6.23 16.56 -22.76
N VAL A 373 -6.71 17.22 -23.82
CA VAL A 373 -8.05 17.79 -23.88
C VAL A 373 -8.99 16.79 -24.54
N ILE A 374 -10.05 16.40 -23.82
CA ILE A 374 -11.08 15.46 -24.31
C ILE A 374 -12.47 16.09 -24.21
N GLY A 375 -13.42 15.57 -24.98
CA GLY A 375 -14.83 15.92 -24.86
C GLY A 375 -15.46 15.30 -23.60
N PHE A 376 -16.53 15.91 -23.09
CA PHE A 376 -17.27 15.36 -21.97
C PHE A 376 -17.86 13.97 -22.27
N ASP A 377 -18.15 13.69 -23.51
CA ASP A 377 -18.74 12.42 -23.95
C ASP A 377 -17.68 11.33 -24.24
N ASP A 378 -16.38 11.69 -24.20
CA ASP A 378 -15.27 10.73 -24.42
C ASP A 378 -15.00 9.84 -23.20
N LEU A 379 -15.34 10.31 -21.99
CA LEU A 379 -15.13 9.58 -20.74
C LEU A 379 -16.42 9.54 -19.93
N THR A 380 -16.87 8.34 -19.59
CA THR A 380 -18.04 8.15 -18.73
C THR A 380 -17.62 8.16 -17.28
N ILE A 381 -18.13 9.10 -16.48
CA ILE A 381 -17.71 9.31 -15.09
C ILE A 381 -18.85 8.95 -14.15
N TYR A 382 -18.57 8.06 -13.20
CA TYR A 382 -19.51 7.68 -12.14
C TYR A 382 -19.00 8.11 -10.76
N ARG A 383 -19.94 8.32 -9.84
CA ARG A 383 -19.70 8.45 -8.41
C ARG A 383 -20.46 7.36 -7.68
N ILE A 384 -19.83 6.76 -6.65
CA ILE A 384 -20.43 5.66 -5.89
C ILE A 384 -20.87 6.17 -4.53
N GLY A 385 -22.13 5.87 -4.15
CA GLY A 385 -22.62 6.07 -2.78
C GLY A 385 -22.76 7.52 -2.34
N GLU A 386 -22.91 8.47 -3.23
CA GLU A 386 -23.26 9.83 -2.87
C GLU A 386 -24.75 9.96 -2.53
N GLU A 387 -25.02 10.65 -1.43
CA GLU A 387 -26.35 11.13 -1.12
C GLU A 387 -26.83 12.04 -2.27
N SER A 388 -27.65 11.51 -3.16
CA SER A 388 -28.49 12.37 -3.97
C SER A 388 -29.36 13.16 -3.01
N MET A 389 -28.96 14.41 -2.74
CA MET A 389 -29.71 15.33 -1.90
C MET A 389 -31.01 15.75 -2.59
N ALA A 390 -31.95 14.80 -2.76
CA ALA A 390 -33.32 15.21 -2.95
C ALA A 390 -33.72 16.02 -1.72
N PRO A 391 -34.20 17.26 -1.87
CA PRO A 391 -34.61 18.07 -0.72
C PRO A 391 -35.60 17.26 0.13
N SER A 392 -35.47 17.36 1.44
CA SER A 392 -36.38 16.69 2.40
C SER A 392 -37.86 16.97 2.17
N SER A 393 -38.16 18.06 1.44
CA SER A 393 -39.52 18.43 0.98
C SER A 393 -40.06 17.57 -0.17
N ALA A 394 -39.23 16.76 -0.81
CA ALA A 394 -39.64 15.83 -1.91
C ALA A 394 -39.95 14.41 -1.43
N LEU A 395 -39.78 14.12 -0.12
CA LEU A 395 -40.09 12.81 0.44
C LEU A 395 -41.57 12.76 0.88
N PRO A 396 -42.30 11.67 0.64
CA PRO A 396 -43.60 11.43 1.23
C PRO A 396 -43.52 11.45 2.77
N ILE A 397 -44.54 11.96 3.41
CA ILE A 397 -44.63 11.99 4.88
C ILE A 397 -44.51 10.54 5.39
N GLY A 398 -43.46 10.25 6.16
CA GLY A 398 -43.15 8.91 6.68
C GLY A 398 -42.29 8.02 5.83
N GLY A 399 -41.81 8.51 4.68
CA GLY A 399 -40.82 7.79 3.85
C GLY A 399 -39.42 7.83 4.47
N THR A 400 -38.87 6.66 4.82
CA THR A 400 -37.46 6.52 5.11
C THR A 400 -36.67 6.53 3.81
N ARG A 401 -35.64 7.36 3.73
CA ARG A 401 -34.68 7.38 2.63
C ARG A 401 -33.93 6.05 2.63
N ILE A 402 -34.19 5.20 1.64
CA ILE A 402 -33.30 4.07 1.35
C ILE A 402 -32.31 4.60 0.32
N LEU A 403 -31.17 5.05 0.79
CA LEU A 403 -30.02 5.40 -0.06
C LEU A 403 -29.28 4.09 -0.35
N SER A 404 -29.16 3.74 -1.61
CA SER A 404 -28.26 2.67 -1.99
C SER A 404 -26.83 3.21 -1.97
N GLU A 405 -26.08 2.92 -0.90
CA GLU A 405 -24.68 3.31 -0.72
C GLU A 405 -23.76 2.70 -1.82
N MET A 406 -24.27 1.75 -2.60
CA MET A 406 -23.54 1.06 -3.66
C MET A 406 -24.02 1.39 -5.07
N GLN A 407 -24.95 2.30 -5.25
CA GLN A 407 -25.43 2.63 -6.58
C GLN A 407 -24.46 3.59 -7.28
N PRO A 408 -23.91 3.22 -8.45
CA PRO A 408 -23.15 4.14 -9.28
C PRO A 408 -24.11 5.21 -9.87
N VAL A 409 -23.72 6.47 -9.72
CA VAL A 409 -24.46 7.62 -10.27
C VAL A 409 -23.62 8.26 -11.37
N LEU A 410 -24.18 8.33 -12.57
CA LEU A 410 -23.55 9.02 -13.70
C LEU A 410 -23.45 10.52 -13.41
N ILE A 411 -22.28 11.10 -13.61
CA ILE A 411 -22.03 12.53 -13.42
C ILE A 411 -21.96 13.20 -14.81
N ASP A 412 -22.74 14.27 -15.00
CA ASP A 412 -22.57 15.17 -16.14
C ASP A 412 -21.51 16.24 -15.77
N PRO A 413 -20.36 16.27 -16.47
CA PRO A 413 -19.32 17.28 -16.23
C PRO A 413 -19.79 18.71 -16.46
N ALA A 414 -20.86 18.91 -17.26
CA ALA A 414 -21.43 20.22 -17.51
C ALA A 414 -22.28 20.75 -16.34
N GLN A 415 -22.65 19.88 -15.40
CA GLN A 415 -23.49 20.28 -14.26
C GLN A 415 -22.71 21.16 -13.31
N SER A 416 -23.29 22.29 -12.94
CA SER A 416 -22.73 23.16 -11.88
C SER A 416 -22.65 22.40 -10.56
N GLY A 417 -21.44 22.36 -9.95
CA GLY A 417 -21.23 21.62 -8.69
C GLY A 417 -20.97 20.12 -8.90
N SER A 418 -20.59 19.69 -10.11
CA SER A 418 -20.21 18.30 -10.38
C SER A 418 -19.06 17.79 -9.49
N GLY A 419 -18.24 18.70 -8.90
CA GLY A 419 -17.08 18.35 -8.07
C GLY A 419 -15.97 17.65 -8.84
N LEU A 420 -15.88 17.85 -10.15
CA LEU A 420 -14.89 17.18 -10.99
C LEU A 420 -13.61 17.98 -11.19
N LEU A 421 -13.60 19.29 -10.94
CA LEU A 421 -12.38 20.10 -11.05
C LEU A 421 -11.39 19.67 -9.98
N ASN A 422 -10.15 19.39 -10.36
CA ASN A 422 -9.07 18.83 -9.53
C ASN A 422 -9.37 17.43 -8.95
N ALA A 423 -10.45 16.78 -9.35
CA ALA A 423 -10.79 15.46 -8.86
C ALA A 423 -9.83 14.38 -9.40
N VAL A 424 -9.48 13.43 -8.54
CA VAL A 424 -8.79 12.21 -8.90
C VAL A 424 -9.82 11.17 -9.34
N LEU A 425 -9.61 10.63 -10.53
CA LEU A 425 -10.46 9.61 -11.15
C LEU A 425 -9.71 8.29 -11.24
N ALA A 426 -10.34 7.20 -10.85
CA ALA A 426 -9.87 5.85 -11.14
C ALA A 426 -10.41 5.40 -12.51
N LEU A 427 -9.52 5.14 -13.45
CA LEU A 427 -9.85 4.61 -14.78
C LEU A 427 -10.03 3.09 -14.67
N LEU A 428 -11.22 2.61 -14.94
CA LEU A 428 -11.54 1.19 -14.80
C LEU A 428 -11.08 0.37 -16.01
N ALA A 429 -10.96 -0.94 -15.81
CA ALA A 429 -10.76 -1.89 -16.90
C ALA A 429 -11.86 -1.73 -17.97
N PRO A 430 -11.55 -1.98 -19.24
CA PRO A 430 -12.55 -1.92 -20.29
C PRO A 430 -13.67 -2.90 -20.01
N LEU A 431 -14.91 -2.45 -20.18
CA LEU A 431 -16.07 -3.32 -20.12
C LEU A 431 -16.05 -4.29 -21.30
N ASN A 432 -16.50 -5.52 -21.07
CA ASN A 432 -16.52 -6.54 -22.12
C ASN A 432 -17.53 -6.14 -23.22
N PRO A 433 -17.13 -5.98 -24.50
CA PRO A 433 -18.02 -5.50 -25.54
C PRO A 433 -19.15 -6.50 -25.90
N ASN A 434 -19.04 -7.75 -25.44
CA ASN A 434 -19.99 -8.81 -25.76
C ASN A 434 -21.15 -8.91 -24.76
N ASP A 435 -21.11 -8.19 -23.63
CA ASP A 435 -22.19 -8.19 -22.66
C ASP A 435 -23.29 -7.22 -23.12
N SER A 436 -24.38 -7.79 -23.66
CA SER A 436 -25.52 -7.06 -24.21
C SER A 436 -26.47 -6.50 -23.15
N GLU A 437 -26.44 -7.05 -21.93
CA GLU A 437 -27.24 -6.59 -20.79
C GLU A 437 -26.29 -6.14 -19.68
N ARG A 438 -26.14 -4.82 -19.48
CA ARG A 438 -25.28 -4.25 -18.45
C ARG A 438 -26.13 -3.64 -17.35
N TYR A 439 -25.75 -3.98 -16.13
CA TYR A 439 -26.21 -3.28 -14.94
C TYR A 439 -25.10 -2.31 -14.51
N ASP A 440 -25.45 -1.07 -14.17
CA ASP A 440 -24.47 -0.06 -13.70
C ASP A 440 -23.67 -0.57 -12.46
N GLU A 441 -24.20 -1.52 -11.72
CA GLU A 441 -23.55 -2.12 -10.56
C GLU A 441 -22.32 -2.99 -10.90
N GLU A 442 -22.19 -3.48 -12.14
CA GLU A 442 -21.01 -4.25 -12.60
C GLU A 442 -19.74 -3.40 -12.59
N ILE A 443 -19.87 -2.07 -12.67
CA ILE A 443 -18.76 -1.12 -12.56
C ILE A 443 -18.00 -1.28 -11.25
N LEU A 444 -18.68 -1.67 -10.17
CA LEU A 444 -18.08 -1.87 -8.84
C LEU A 444 -17.10 -3.05 -8.77
N ASP A 445 -17.21 -3.99 -9.71
CA ASP A 445 -16.38 -5.20 -9.73
C ASP A 445 -15.17 -5.06 -10.65
N LEU A 446 -15.04 -3.93 -11.35
CA LEU A 446 -13.93 -3.69 -12.28
C LEU A 446 -12.68 -3.22 -11.52
N ASN A 447 -11.55 -3.77 -11.89
CA ASN A 447 -10.26 -3.31 -11.41
C ASN A 447 -9.84 -1.99 -12.07
N VAL A 448 -8.96 -1.27 -11.40
CA VAL A 448 -8.39 0.00 -11.87
C VAL A 448 -7.20 -0.28 -12.79
N THR A 449 -7.16 0.41 -13.92
CA THR A 449 -6.04 0.37 -14.88
C THR A 449 -5.13 1.59 -14.81
N GLY A 450 -5.54 2.64 -14.11
CA GLY A 450 -4.76 3.86 -13.91
C GLY A 450 -5.58 4.96 -13.25
N PHE A 451 -4.92 6.06 -12.92
CA PHE A 451 -5.56 7.23 -12.32
C PHE A 451 -5.34 8.46 -13.20
N LEU A 452 -6.32 9.35 -13.19
CA LEU A 452 -6.36 10.58 -13.94
C LEU A 452 -6.74 11.74 -13.03
N ILE A 453 -6.37 12.97 -13.40
CA ILE A 453 -6.79 14.18 -12.69
C ILE A 453 -7.41 15.13 -13.68
N ILE A 454 -8.57 15.69 -13.35
CA ILE A 454 -9.20 16.73 -14.16
C ILE A 454 -8.64 18.08 -13.74
N THR A 455 -7.83 18.69 -14.59
CA THR A 455 -7.16 19.96 -14.28
C THR A 455 -7.94 21.20 -14.76
N SER A 456 -8.87 21.04 -15.71
CA SER A 456 -9.71 22.13 -16.22
C SER A 456 -11.02 21.62 -16.78
N LEU A 457 -12.08 22.39 -16.61
CA LEU A 457 -13.41 22.15 -17.18
C LEU A 457 -13.85 23.36 -18.00
N ASP A 458 -14.07 23.18 -19.30
CA ASP A 458 -14.69 24.16 -20.18
C ASP A 458 -16.12 23.74 -20.51
N ILE A 459 -17.06 24.29 -19.76
CA ILE A 459 -18.50 23.96 -19.91
C ILE A 459 -19.05 24.45 -21.26
N GLN A 460 -18.52 25.57 -21.78
CA GLN A 460 -19.04 26.14 -23.00
C GLN A 460 -18.70 25.29 -24.23
N SER A 461 -17.47 24.82 -24.32
CA SER A 461 -17.02 23.94 -25.41
C SER A 461 -17.25 22.46 -25.11
N ARG A 462 -17.82 22.10 -23.96
CA ARG A 462 -18.00 20.72 -23.46
C ARG A 462 -16.71 19.91 -23.52
N LYS A 463 -15.61 20.48 -22.98
CA LYS A 463 -14.29 19.87 -22.95
C LYS A 463 -13.71 19.90 -21.55
N MET A 464 -12.90 18.91 -21.26
CA MET A 464 -12.10 18.86 -20.04
C MET A 464 -10.64 18.54 -20.36
N THR A 465 -9.75 19.10 -19.54
CA THR A 465 -8.33 18.77 -19.59
C THR A 465 -8.03 17.75 -18.50
N ILE A 466 -7.46 16.63 -18.88
CA ILE A 466 -7.03 15.58 -17.96
C ILE A 466 -5.52 15.46 -17.95
N LEU A 467 -4.97 15.21 -16.76
CA LEU A 467 -3.58 14.85 -16.54
C LEU A 467 -3.52 13.34 -16.30
N ALA A 468 -2.63 12.67 -17.02
CA ALA A 468 -2.38 11.23 -16.89
C ALA A 468 -0.88 10.95 -16.87
N PRO A 469 -0.40 9.91 -16.14
CA PRO A 469 1.03 9.57 -16.10
C PRO A 469 1.56 9.14 -17.47
N ASN A 470 0.72 8.57 -18.32
CA ASN A 470 1.06 8.06 -19.64
C ASN A 470 0.12 8.59 -20.72
N GLN A 471 0.60 8.62 -21.96
CA GLN A 471 -0.26 8.87 -23.12
C GLN A 471 -1.18 7.66 -23.35
N GLY A 472 -2.46 7.92 -23.58
CA GLY A 472 -3.45 6.88 -23.86
C GLY A 472 -4.69 7.42 -24.52
N SER A 473 -5.53 6.52 -25.04
CA SER A 473 -6.87 6.85 -25.50
C SER A 473 -7.87 6.64 -24.37
N PHE A 474 -8.64 7.66 -24.05
CA PHE A 474 -9.65 7.63 -23.00
C PHE A 474 -11.08 7.51 -23.56
N ALA A 475 -11.22 7.63 -24.89
CA ALA A 475 -12.53 7.57 -25.55
C ALA A 475 -13.23 6.22 -25.29
N GLY A 476 -14.47 6.31 -24.80
CA GLY A 476 -15.30 5.14 -24.48
C GLY A 476 -14.90 4.41 -23.19
N ARG A 477 -14.00 4.97 -22.39
CA ARG A 477 -13.60 4.40 -21.10
C ARG A 477 -14.52 4.87 -19.97
N THR A 478 -14.50 4.11 -18.89
CA THR A 478 -15.26 4.40 -17.68
C THR A 478 -14.32 4.78 -16.55
N ALA A 479 -14.67 5.81 -15.80
CA ALA A 479 -13.93 6.25 -14.64
C ALA A 479 -14.84 6.45 -13.43
N VAL A 480 -14.30 6.30 -12.24
CA VAL A 480 -15.00 6.53 -10.97
C VAL A 480 -14.28 7.62 -10.19
N VAL A 481 -15.03 8.64 -9.76
CA VAL A 481 -14.53 9.71 -8.91
C VAL A 481 -14.63 9.30 -7.43
N GLY A 482 -13.62 9.67 -6.64
CA GLY A 482 -13.63 9.56 -5.18
C GLY A 482 -13.76 10.92 -4.50
N SER A 483 -13.35 10.98 -3.24
CA SER A 483 -13.32 12.22 -2.44
C SER A 483 -11.97 12.95 -2.52
N PHE A 484 -11.06 12.51 -3.37
CA PHE A 484 -9.72 13.09 -3.49
C PHE A 484 -9.69 14.19 -4.52
N GLU A 485 -9.14 15.32 -4.10
CA GLU A 485 -8.80 16.44 -4.96
C GLU A 485 -7.27 16.65 -4.91
N TRP A 486 -6.69 17.02 -6.03
CA TRP A 486 -5.28 17.33 -6.10
C TRP A 486 -5.02 18.51 -7.05
N GLN A 487 -4.14 19.40 -6.61
CA GLN A 487 -3.65 20.53 -7.39
C GLN A 487 -2.13 20.49 -7.37
N ASP A 488 -1.52 20.66 -8.54
CA ASP A 488 -0.07 20.86 -8.63
C ASP A 488 0.27 22.23 -8.02
N GLN A 489 1.01 22.21 -6.90
CA GLN A 489 1.45 23.41 -6.18
C GLN A 489 2.88 23.73 -6.55
#